data_a807550cf4edd1fb57df3fa8db9b804c
#
_entry.id   a807550cf4edd1fb57df3fa8db9b804c
#
_cell.length_a   1.000
_cell.length_b   1.000
_cell.length_c   1.000
_cell.angle_alpha   90.00
_cell.angle_beta   90.00
_cell.angle_gamma   90.00
#
_symmetry.space_group_name_H-M   'P 1'
#
loop_
_entity.id
_entity.type
_entity.pdbx_description
1 polymer ?
#
loop_
_entity_poly.entity_id
_entity_poly.type
_entity_poly.pdbx_seq_one_letter_code
_entity_poly.pdbx_strand_id
1 'polypeptide(L)'
;RFFKNREKVNKVCLMKGELPAGTGEIAIDRMYADNNNLSVGDTLRSGKRTWKITGLVALSDYSCLFQNNNDSMFDAVKFGVSVVTEEEFDSLDQEKLQYNYSWIYDEKPKTEKEEKEVSEDLMEDMGKIVTLEAFVPRYLNQAITFTGDDMGGDKAMMIMLLYIIMVIMAFVFGITISNTIRKEAGVIGTLRASGYTRQELILHYMTLPVLVTFVGALIGNILGYTILKDVCADMYYGS
;
A
#
# COMPACT_ATOMS: atom_id res chain seq x y z
N ARG A 1 12.10 6.26 -17.87
CA ARG A 1 11.88 5.15 -18.82
C ARG A 1 10.70 5.46 -19.71
N PHE A 2 10.84 5.27 -21.03
CA PHE A 2 9.79 5.60 -22.01
C PHE A 2 9.13 4.32 -22.50
N PHE A 3 7.80 4.37 -22.65
CA PHE A 3 7.00 3.28 -23.19
C PHE A 3 6.10 3.79 -24.31
N LYS A 4 5.80 2.91 -25.27
CA LYS A 4 4.66 3.10 -26.16
C LYS A 4 3.37 2.89 -25.37
N ASN A 5 2.26 3.46 -25.86
CA ASN A 5 0.96 3.15 -25.28
C ASN A 5 0.65 1.65 -25.38
N ARG A 6 0.19 1.05 -24.27
CA ARG A 6 -0.07 -0.39 -24.15
C ARG A 6 -1.57 -0.65 -24.06
N GLU A 7 -2.08 -1.42 -25.01
CA GLU A 7 -3.52 -1.63 -25.15
C GLU A 7 -4.03 -2.95 -24.55
N LYS A 8 -3.18 -3.97 -24.46
CA LYS A 8 -3.58 -5.33 -24.06
C LYS A 8 -3.19 -5.67 -22.65
N VAL A 9 -1.92 -5.59 -22.32
CA VAL A 9 -1.36 -5.91 -21.00
C VAL A 9 -0.75 -4.66 -20.42
N ASN A 10 -0.82 -4.50 -19.10
CA ASN A 10 -0.28 -3.33 -18.36
C ASN A 10 -0.78 -2.00 -18.94
N LYS A 11 -2.08 -1.90 -19.12
CA LYS A 11 -2.72 -0.72 -19.69
C LYS A 11 -2.41 0.52 -18.89
N VAL A 12 -2.27 1.62 -19.61
CA VAL A 12 -2.07 2.94 -19.03
C VAL A 12 -3.39 3.45 -18.44
N CYS A 13 -3.37 3.89 -17.19
CA CYS A 13 -4.48 4.58 -16.56
C CYS A 13 -4.22 6.09 -16.62
N LEU A 14 -5.05 6.82 -17.35
CA LEU A 14 -4.98 8.26 -17.40
C LEU A 14 -5.61 8.83 -16.13
N MET A 15 -4.82 9.56 -15.34
CA MET A 15 -5.25 10.20 -14.08
C MET A 15 -5.66 11.65 -14.29
N LYS A 16 -4.95 12.39 -15.18
CA LYS A 16 -5.23 13.81 -15.46
C LYS A 16 -4.74 14.18 -16.85
N GLY A 17 -5.43 15.11 -17.52
CA GLY A 17 -5.06 15.57 -18.86
C GLY A 17 -5.43 14.57 -19.95
N GLU A 18 -4.58 14.43 -20.97
CA GLU A 18 -4.78 13.59 -22.14
C GLU A 18 -3.53 12.77 -22.45
N LEU A 19 -3.71 11.61 -23.10
CA LEU A 19 -2.59 10.84 -23.61
C LEU A 19 -1.91 11.58 -24.77
N PRO A 20 -0.59 11.39 -25.00
CA PRO A 20 0.13 12.00 -26.10
C PRO A 20 -0.51 11.63 -27.44
N ALA A 21 -0.75 12.63 -28.28
CA ALA A 21 -1.31 12.46 -29.63
C ALA A 21 -0.30 12.76 -30.75
N GLY A 22 0.81 13.43 -30.43
CA GLY A 22 1.81 13.83 -31.40
C GLY A 22 3.25 13.73 -30.89
N THR A 23 4.20 14.01 -31.77
CA THR A 23 5.62 14.10 -31.42
C THR A 23 5.88 15.31 -30.53
N GLY A 24 6.81 15.17 -29.58
CA GLY A 24 7.11 16.21 -28.59
C GLY A 24 6.11 16.27 -27.43
N GLU A 25 5.16 15.35 -27.36
CA GLU A 25 4.22 15.19 -26.25
C GLU A 25 4.56 13.96 -25.39
N ILE A 26 4.26 14.07 -24.08
CA ILE A 26 4.54 13.01 -23.11
C ILE A 26 3.47 12.96 -22.03
N ALA A 27 3.07 11.76 -21.62
CA ALA A 27 2.37 11.54 -20.37
C ALA A 27 3.34 10.91 -19.37
N ILE A 28 3.44 11.48 -18.19
CA ILE A 28 4.38 11.06 -17.15
C ILE A 28 3.66 10.43 -15.98
N ASP A 29 4.37 9.59 -15.24
CA ASP A 29 3.84 9.00 -14.02
C ASP A 29 3.47 10.08 -13.00
N ARG A 30 2.33 9.88 -12.31
CA ARG A 30 1.78 10.81 -11.33
C ARG A 30 2.74 11.04 -10.16
N MET A 31 3.30 9.96 -9.59
CA MET A 31 4.20 10.06 -8.44
C MET A 31 5.49 10.80 -8.81
N TYR A 32 6.04 10.54 -9.99
CA TYR A 32 7.18 11.30 -10.50
C TYR A 32 6.84 12.78 -10.68
N ALA A 33 5.66 13.08 -11.22
CA ALA A 33 5.20 14.47 -11.41
C ALA A 33 5.07 15.21 -10.09
N ASP A 34 4.41 14.61 -9.09
CA ASP A 34 4.17 15.19 -7.77
C ASP A 34 5.50 15.46 -7.04
N ASN A 35 6.44 14.50 -7.06
CA ASN A 35 7.75 14.65 -6.42
C ASN A 35 8.67 15.69 -7.10
N ASN A 36 8.43 15.99 -8.37
CA ASN A 36 9.20 17.00 -9.14
C ASN A 36 8.44 18.33 -9.35
N ASN A 37 7.26 18.48 -8.74
CA ASN A 37 6.38 19.65 -8.89
C ASN A 37 6.04 19.94 -10.36
N LEU A 38 5.77 18.91 -11.14
CA LEU A 38 5.39 18.98 -12.54
C LEU A 38 3.87 18.82 -12.71
N SER A 39 3.32 19.53 -13.66
CA SER A 39 1.89 19.54 -13.96
C SER A 39 1.64 19.41 -15.46
N VAL A 40 0.40 19.06 -15.82
CA VAL A 40 -0.05 19.07 -17.22
C VAL A 40 0.11 20.48 -17.78
N GLY A 41 0.76 20.60 -18.92
CA GLY A 41 1.11 21.85 -19.59
C GLY A 41 2.57 22.25 -19.42
N ASP A 42 3.26 21.74 -18.41
CA ASP A 42 4.69 21.98 -18.20
C ASP A 42 5.55 21.24 -19.23
N THR A 43 6.84 21.52 -19.20
CA THR A 43 7.81 20.89 -20.08
C THR A 43 8.76 20.00 -19.29
N LEU A 44 8.98 18.77 -19.76
CA LEU A 44 9.98 17.86 -19.25
C LEU A 44 11.19 17.82 -20.16
N ARG A 45 12.40 18.01 -19.61
CA ARG A 45 13.64 17.85 -20.34
C ARG A 45 14.38 16.58 -19.87
N SER A 46 14.70 15.72 -20.81
CA SER A 46 15.56 14.55 -20.56
C SER A 46 16.64 14.45 -21.65
N GLY A 47 17.89 14.52 -21.23
CA GLY A 47 19.01 14.60 -22.14
C GLY A 47 18.97 15.86 -23.02
N LYS A 48 18.95 15.66 -24.34
CA LYS A 48 18.90 16.74 -25.33
C LYS A 48 17.47 17.09 -25.80
N ARG A 49 16.47 16.34 -25.35
CA ARG A 49 15.09 16.50 -25.80
C ARG A 49 14.22 17.18 -24.74
N THR A 50 13.19 17.80 -25.21
CA THR A 50 12.16 18.48 -24.39
C THR A 50 10.79 18.05 -24.88
N TRP A 51 9.92 17.70 -23.96
CA TRP A 51 8.53 17.30 -24.24
C TRP A 51 7.57 18.17 -23.47
N LYS A 52 6.39 18.39 -24.05
CA LYS A 52 5.26 18.98 -23.34
C LYS A 52 4.49 17.88 -22.61
N ILE A 53 4.25 18.06 -21.34
CA ILE A 53 3.45 17.13 -20.51
C ILE A 53 1.98 17.35 -20.86
N THR A 54 1.35 16.33 -21.47
CA THR A 54 -0.06 16.38 -21.84
C THR A 54 -0.94 15.64 -20.84
N GLY A 55 -0.38 14.67 -20.10
CA GLY A 55 -1.13 13.90 -19.12
C GLY A 55 -0.29 13.36 -17.97
N LEU A 56 -0.98 13.06 -16.88
CA LEU A 56 -0.45 12.30 -15.76
C LEU A 56 -1.08 10.91 -15.79
N VAL A 57 -0.25 9.89 -15.67
CA VAL A 57 -0.65 8.48 -15.80
C VAL A 57 -0.23 7.65 -14.60
N ALA A 58 -0.87 6.52 -14.42
CA ALA A 58 -0.42 5.44 -13.56
C ALA A 58 -0.31 4.15 -14.38
N LEU A 59 0.74 3.40 -14.17
CA LEU A 59 0.98 2.13 -14.84
C LEU A 59 0.85 0.99 -13.83
N SER A 60 0.07 -0.03 -14.17
CA SER A 60 -0.22 -1.15 -13.27
C SER A 60 1.00 -2.02 -12.92
N ASP A 61 2.04 -1.94 -13.72
CA ASP A 61 3.34 -2.61 -13.51
C ASP A 61 4.40 -1.70 -12.87
N TYR A 62 4.00 -0.47 -12.49
CA TYR A 62 4.80 0.52 -11.78
C TYR A 62 3.96 1.24 -10.70
N SER A 63 3.33 0.48 -9.81
CA SER A 63 2.67 1.07 -8.62
C SER A 63 3.69 1.79 -7.73
N CYS A 64 4.93 1.29 -7.70
CA CYS A 64 6.08 1.99 -7.14
C CYS A 64 7.19 2.12 -8.19
N LEU A 65 7.89 3.24 -8.19
CA LEU A 65 8.85 3.60 -9.23
C LEU A 65 10.24 2.96 -8.98
N PHE A 66 10.28 1.63 -8.91
CA PHE A 66 11.55 0.89 -8.91
C PHE A 66 12.21 0.94 -10.28
N GLN A 67 13.46 1.37 -10.33
CA GLN A 67 14.23 1.37 -11.57
C GLN A 67 14.61 -0.05 -11.98
N ASN A 68 15.05 -0.86 -11.02
CA ASN A 68 15.36 -2.27 -11.20
C ASN A 68 14.65 -3.10 -10.11
N ASN A 69 14.30 -4.34 -10.44
CA ASN A 69 13.61 -5.22 -9.52
C ASN A 69 14.44 -5.63 -8.28
N ASN A 70 15.74 -5.41 -8.30
CA ASN A 70 16.66 -5.72 -7.20
C ASN A 70 17.06 -4.49 -6.37
N ASP A 71 16.50 -3.33 -6.65
CA ASP A 71 16.76 -2.13 -5.87
C ASP A 71 16.13 -2.28 -4.47
N SER A 72 16.82 -1.83 -3.44
CA SER A 72 16.33 -1.91 -2.07
C SER A 72 15.26 -0.85 -1.75
N MET A 73 15.19 0.22 -2.55
CA MET A 73 14.25 1.31 -2.42
C MET A 73 14.01 1.96 -3.78
N PHE A 74 12.81 2.46 -4.01
CA PHE A 74 12.52 3.27 -5.20
C PHE A 74 12.86 4.75 -4.96
N ASP A 75 13.12 5.49 -6.05
CA ASP A 75 13.43 6.93 -6.02
C ASP A 75 12.56 7.66 -7.05
N ALA A 76 11.37 8.05 -6.64
CA ALA A 76 10.39 8.74 -7.49
C ALA A 76 10.80 10.17 -7.88
N VAL A 77 11.90 10.71 -7.33
CA VAL A 77 12.47 12.00 -7.75
C VAL A 77 13.36 11.82 -8.97
N LYS A 78 14.21 10.78 -8.99
CA LYS A 78 15.19 10.57 -10.06
C LYS A 78 14.70 9.66 -11.16
N PHE A 79 13.87 8.68 -10.81
CA PHE A 79 13.34 7.70 -11.76
C PHE A 79 11.85 7.90 -11.96
N GLY A 80 11.42 7.95 -13.21
CA GLY A 80 10.03 8.01 -13.60
C GLY A 80 9.77 7.18 -14.86
N VAL A 81 8.52 6.83 -15.04
CA VAL A 81 8.03 6.17 -16.24
C VAL A 81 7.12 7.10 -17.02
N SER A 82 7.07 6.92 -18.30
CA SER A 82 6.32 7.80 -19.20
C SER A 82 5.86 7.06 -20.43
N VAL A 83 4.81 7.60 -21.03
CA VAL A 83 4.22 7.10 -22.25
C VAL A 83 4.34 8.18 -23.33
N VAL A 84 4.73 7.75 -24.51
CA VAL A 84 4.85 8.59 -25.72
C VAL A 84 4.14 7.90 -26.87
N THR A 85 3.93 8.62 -27.98
CA THR A 85 3.41 8.03 -29.21
C THR A 85 4.41 7.04 -29.82
N GLU A 86 3.95 6.17 -30.67
CA GLU A 86 4.82 5.21 -31.38
C GLU A 86 5.88 5.92 -32.21
N GLU A 87 5.49 6.97 -32.93
CA GLU A 87 6.40 7.79 -33.75
C GLU A 87 7.49 8.46 -32.89
N GLU A 88 7.12 9.04 -31.73
CA GLU A 88 8.09 9.65 -30.83
C GLU A 88 9.02 8.58 -30.25
N PHE A 89 8.50 7.41 -29.86
CA PHE A 89 9.30 6.31 -29.33
C PHE A 89 10.34 5.82 -30.35
N ASP A 90 9.94 5.63 -31.60
CA ASP A 90 10.81 5.14 -32.67
C ASP A 90 11.89 6.18 -33.06
N SER A 91 11.68 7.46 -32.72
CA SER A 91 12.67 8.52 -32.86
C SER A 91 13.73 8.57 -31.76
N LEU A 92 13.52 7.85 -30.66
CA LEU A 92 14.47 7.79 -29.54
C LEU A 92 15.72 6.99 -29.92
N ASP A 93 16.76 7.10 -29.09
CA ASP A 93 18.00 6.37 -29.25
C ASP A 93 17.77 4.86 -29.09
N GLN A 94 17.86 4.14 -30.19
CA GLN A 94 17.59 2.71 -30.25
C GLN A 94 18.74 1.84 -29.67
N GLU A 95 19.93 2.40 -29.40
CA GLU A 95 21.02 1.67 -28.76
C GLU A 95 20.69 1.30 -27.30
N LYS A 96 19.76 2.02 -26.69
CA LYS A 96 19.30 1.80 -25.30
C LYS A 96 17.97 1.07 -25.22
N LEU A 97 17.51 0.51 -26.32
CA LEU A 97 16.23 -0.20 -26.37
C LEU A 97 16.32 -1.52 -25.60
N GLN A 98 15.37 -1.73 -24.71
CA GLN A 98 15.18 -2.99 -24.02
C GLN A 98 13.83 -3.59 -24.42
N TYR A 99 13.81 -4.86 -24.77
CA TYR A 99 12.60 -5.59 -25.12
C TYR A 99 12.07 -6.28 -23.86
N ASN A 100 10.92 -5.80 -23.38
CA ASN A 100 10.22 -6.41 -22.27
C ASN A 100 8.90 -7.02 -22.78
N TYR A 101 8.68 -8.27 -22.48
CA TYR A 101 7.46 -9.00 -22.85
C TYR A 101 6.62 -9.21 -21.58
N SER A 102 5.35 -8.83 -21.67
CA SER A 102 4.38 -9.06 -20.59
C SER A 102 3.30 -10.01 -21.06
N TRP A 103 2.86 -10.89 -20.16
CA TRP A 103 1.83 -11.88 -20.46
C TRP A 103 0.74 -11.89 -19.38
N ILE A 104 -0.40 -12.44 -19.74
CA ILE A 104 -1.49 -12.78 -18.83
C ILE A 104 -1.80 -14.26 -19.05
N TYR A 105 -2.07 -14.97 -17.98
CA TYR A 105 -2.54 -16.35 -18.04
C TYR A 105 -4.00 -16.38 -18.47
N ASP A 106 -4.40 -17.35 -19.31
CA ASP A 106 -5.79 -17.57 -19.69
C ASP A 106 -6.65 -17.90 -18.47
N GLU A 107 -6.13 -18.77 -17.59
CA GLU A 107 -6.69 -19.03 -16.27
C GLU A 107 -5.80 -18.39 -15.22
N LYS A 108 -6.37 -17.44 -14.46
CA LYS A 108 -5.62 -16.75 -13.39
C LYS A 108 -5.38 -17.72 -12.23
N PRO A 109 -4.12 -17.86 -11.77
CA PRO A 109 -3.81 -18.59 -10.54
C PRO A 109 -4.61 -18.01 -9.36
N LYS A 110 -5.16 -18.89 -8.52
CA LYS A 110 -6.01 -18.50 -7.39
C LYS A 110 -5.22 -18.29 -6.10
N THR A 111 -4.03 -18.83 -6.02
CA THR A 111 -3.15 -18.76 -4.86
C THR A 111 -1.74 -18.39 -5.31
N GLU A 112 -0.96 -17.81 -4.41
CA GLU A 112 0.45 -17.48 -4.66
C GLU A 112 1.27 -18.76 -4.98
N LYS A 113 0.95 -19.87 -4.34
CA LYS A 113 1.60 -21.16 -4.62
C LYS A 113 1.36 -21.63 -6.06
N GLU A 114 0.12 -21.54 -6.53
CA GLU A 114 -0.26 -21.88 -7.89
C GLU A 114 0.40 -20.93 -8.90
N GLU A 115 0.44 -19.62 -8.59
CA GLU A 115 1.13 -18.62 -9.42
C GLU A 115 2.62 -18.94 -9.53
N LYS A 116 3.25 -19.37 -8.46
CA LYS A 116 4.65 -19.78 -8.45
C LYS A 116 4.88 -21.00 -9.33
N GLU A 117 4.09 -22.07 -9.16
CA GLU A 117 4.22 -23.31 -9.94
C GLU A 117 4.06 -23.03 -11.45
N VAL A 118 2.99 -22.32 -11.84
CA VAL A 118 2.74 -21.99 -13.26
C VAL A 118 3.84 -21.08 -13.83
N SER A 119 4.38 -20.16 -13.02
CA SER A 119 5.46 -19.28 -13.46
C SER A 119 6.79 -20.02 -13.62
N GLU A 120 7.10 -20.98 -12.74
CA GLU A 120 8.30 -21.81 -12.84
C GLU A 120 8.25 -22.72 -14.08
N ASP A 121 7.11 -23.35 -14.35
CA ASP A 121 6.89 -24.16 -15.54
C ASP A 121 7.05 -23.31 -16.82
N LEU A 122 6.46 -22.12 -16.86
CA LEU A 122 6.59 -21.21 -17.98
C LEU A 122 8.05 -20.78 -18.20
N MET A 123 8.77 -20.46 -17.13
CA MET A 123 10.19 -20.08 -17.18
C MET A 123 11.03 -21.21 -17.75
N GLU A 124 10.79 -22.47 -17.33
CA GLU A 124 11.48 -23.65 -17.84
C GLU A 124 11.22 -23.85 -19.33
N ASP A 125 9.97 -23.76 -19.75
CA ASP A 125 9.59 -23.93 -21.16
C ASP A 125 10.14 -22.84 -22.05
N MET A 126 10.08 -21.57 -21.61
CA MET A 126 10.68 -20.46 -22.32
C MET A 126 12.20 -20.59 -22.45
N GLY A 127 12.89 -21.05 -21.38
CA GLY A 127 14.33 -21.27 -21.36
C GLY A 127 14.82 -22.33 -22.34
N LYS A 128 13.94 -23.25 -22.78
CA LYS A 128 14.23 -24.24 -23.83
C LYS A 128 14.25 -23.64 -25.23
N ILE A 129 13.58 -22.49 -25.42
CA ILE A 129 13.35 -21.88 -26.73
C ILE A 129 14.20 -20.64 -26.91
N VAL A 130 14.36 -19.82 -25.88
CA VAL A 130 15.07 -18.54 -25.92
C VAL A 130 15.99 -18.37 -24.72
N THR A 131 17.04 -17.57 -24.89
CA THR A 131 17.87 -17.14 -23.75
C THR A 131 17.16 -15.99 -23.04
N LEU A 132 16.76 -16.21 -21.80
CA LEU A 132 16.14 -15.21 -20.97
C LEU A 132 17.22 -14.39 -20.24
N GLU A 133 17.20 -13.08 -20.39
CA GLU A 133 18.05 -12.17 -19.60
C GLU A 133 17.48 -12.02 -18.17
N ALA A 134 16.18 -11.88 -18.05
CA ALA A 134 15.45 -11.85 -16.78
C ALA A 134 14.03 -12.42 -16.95
N PHE A 135 13.55 -13.06 -15.91
CA PHE A 135 12.16 -13.53 -15.81
C PHE A 135 11.61 -13.08 -14.45
N VAL A 136 10.62 -12.19 -14.47
CA VAL A 136 10.07 -11.59 -13.26
C VAL A 136 8.57 -11.87 -13.18
N PRO A 137 8.15 -12.93 -12.48
CA PRO A 137 6.75 -13.16 -12.17
C PRO A 137 6.16 -12.01 -11.36
N ARG A 138 4.84 -11.85 -11.41
CA ARG A 138 4.15 -10.76 -10.73
C ARG A 138 4.45 -10.73 -9.22
N TYR A 139 4.45 -11.88 -8.54
CA TYR A 139 4.71 -11.98 -7.10
C TYR A 139 6.15 -11.64 -6.68
N LEU A 140 7.10 -11.58 -7.63
CA LEU A 140 8.47 -11.12 -7.41
C LEU A 140 8.74 -9.73 -7.96
N ASN A 141 7.75 -9.10 -8.57
CA ASN A 141 7.91 -7.76 -9.12
C ASN A 141 7.65 -6.69 -8.05
N GLN A 142 8.72 -6.16 -7.48
CA GLN A 142 8.65 -5.13 -6.43
C GLN A 142 7.86 -3.90 -6.86
N ALA A 143 7.93 -3.49 -8.11
CA ALA A 143 7.16 -2.36 -8.62
C ALA A 143 5.65 -2.59 -8.54
N ILE A 144 5.19 -3.84 -8.40
CA ILE A 144 3.79 -4.21 -8.22
C ILE A 144 3.46 -4.52 -6.77
N THR A 145 4.33 -5.28 -6.07
CA THR A 145 3.98 -5.86 -4.76
C THR A 145 4.32 -4.95 -3.58
N PHE A 146 5.28 -4.04 -3.74
CA PHE A 146 5.86 -3.26 -2.64
C PHE A 146 4.81 -2.56 -1.76
N THR A 147 3.87 -1.83 -2.36
CA THR A 147 2.82 -1.14 -1.58
C THR A 147 1.97 -2.13 -0.76
N GLY A 148 1.64 -3.29 -1.35
CA GLY A 148 0.86 -4.31 -0.66
C GLY A 148 1.63 -4.96 0.49
N ASP A 149 2.91 -5.21 0.31
CA ASP A 149 3.80 -5.81 1.31
C ASP A 149 4.06 -4.83 2.45
N ASP A 150 4.28 -3.55 2.14
CA ASP A 150 4.47 -2.47 3.11
C ASP A 150 3.20 -2.28 3.97
N MET A 151 2.04 -2.19 3.35
CA MET A 151 0.74 -2.16 4.06
C MET A 151 0.55 -3.41 4.95
N GLY A 152 0.97 -4.58 4.48
CA GLY A 152 0.93 -5.83 5.24
C GLY A 152 1.82 -5.77 6.48
N GLY A 153 3.03 -5.24 6.34
CA GLY A 153 3.99 -5.01 7.41
C GLY A 153 3.47 -4.03 8.46
N ASP A 154 2.97 -2.89 8.03
CA ASP A 154 2.36 -1.87 8.89
C ASP A 154 1.18 -2.39 9.68
N LYS A 155 0.30 -3.16 9.03
CA LYS A 155 -0.83 -3.82 9.71
C LYS A 155 -0.34 -4.78 10.80
N ALA A 156 0.69 -5.59 10.55
CA ALA A 156 1.23 -6.51 11.54
C ALA A 156 1.84 -5.76 12.74
N MET A 157 2.58 -4.69 12.47
CA MET A 157 3.17 -3.83 13.50
C MET A 157 2.09 -3.15 14.36
N MET A 158 1.03 -2.62 13.74
CA MET A 158 -0.09 -2.00 14.45
C MET A 158 -0.85 -2.99 15.32
N ILE A 159 -1.06 -4.22 14.86
CA ILE A 159 -1.66 -5.29 15.66
C ILE A 159 -0.79 -5.62 16.87
N MET A 160 0.54 -5.75 16.69
CA MET A 160 1.47 -6.00 17.80
C MET A 160 1.41 -4.88 18.83
N LEU A 161 1.44 -3.63 18.39
CA LEU A 161 1.33 -2.45 19.26
C LEU A 161 0.01 -2.45 20.05
N LEU A 162 -1.10 -2.81 19.38
CA LEU A 162 -2.41 -2.93 20.01
C LEU A 162 -2.37 -3.94 21.18
N TYR A 163 -1.76 -5.11 21.00
CA TYR A 163 -1.63 -6.11 22.05
C TYR A 163 -0.78 -5.60 23.22
N ILE A 164 0.32 -4.91 22.96
CA ILE A 164 1.15 -4.31 24.01
C ILE A 164 0.33 -3.31 24.83
N ILE A 165 -0.41 -2.42 24.17
CA ILE A 165 -1.27 -1.44 24.83
C ILE A 165 -2.36 -2.14 25.66
N MET A 166 -2.98 -3.19 25.15
CA MET A 166 -3.99 -3.96 25.89
C MET A 166 -3.42 -4.57 27.18
N VAL A 167 -2.21 -5.12 27.14
CA VAL A 167 -1.54 -5.67 28.32
C VAL A 167 -1.28 -4.57 29.34
N ILE A 168 -0.73 -3.43 28.92
CA ILE A 168 -0.47 -2.28 29.81
C ILE A 168 -1.79 -1.80 30.46
N MET A 169 -2.85 -1.64 29.67
CA MET A 169 -4.14 -1.21 30.18
C MET A 169 -4.74 -2.21 31.17
N ALA A 170 -4.59 -3.51 30.93
CA ALA A 170 -5.03 -4.54 31.86
C ALA A 170 -4.33 -4.42 33.23
N PHE A 171 -3.03 -4.16 33.25
CA PHE A 171 -2.29 -3.91 34.50
C PHE A 171 -2.76 -2.64 35.21
N VAL A 172 -2.93 -1.53 34.49
CA VAL A 172 -3.40 -0.26 35.05
C VAL A 172 -4.78 -0.41 35.65
N PHE A 173 -5.71 -1.04 34.94
CA PHE A 173 -7.05 -1.31 35.47
C PHE A 173 -7.02 -2.25 36.67
N GLY A 174 -6.22 -3.32 36.63
CA GLY A 174 -6.06 -4.24 37.75
C GLY A 174 -5.59 -3.55 39.03
N ILE A 175 -4.58 -2.68 38.94
CA ILE A 175 -4.06 -1.91 40.08
C ILE A 175 -5.10 -0.92 40.55
N THR A 176 -5.78 -0.21 39.66
CA THR A 176 -6.79 0.79 39.99
C THR A 176 -7.98 0.16 40.70
N ILE A 177 -8.51 -0.93 40.20
CA ILE A 177 -9.62 -1.66 40.84
C ILE A 177 -9.18 -2.21 42.19
N SER A 178 -8.00 -2.80 42.29
CA SER A 178 -7.48 -3.31 43.56
C SER A 178 -7.37 -2.21 44.61
N ASN A 179 -6.86 -1.03 44.23
CA ASN A 179 -6.75 0.11 45.13
C ASN A 179 -8.14 0.65 45.56
N THR A 180 -9.08 0.71 44.65
CA THR A 180 -10.46 1.11 44.97
C THR A 180 -11.12 0.15 45.97
N ILE A 181 -11.03 -1.16 45.71
CA ILE A 181 -11.54 -2.18 46.64
C ILE A 181 -10.89 -2.07 48.05
N ARG A 182 -9.59 -1.83 48.12
CA ARG A 182 -8.90 -1.65 49.42
C ARG A 182 -9.37 -0.41 50.17
N LYS A 183 -9.57 0.71 49.46
CA LYS A 183 -10.07 1.94 50.05
C LYS A 183 -11.49 1.81 50.58
N GLU A 184 -12.33 1.05 49.87
CA GLU A 184 -13.72 0.87 50.20
C GLU A 184 -14.02 -0.42 51.00
N ALA A 185 -12.98 -1.10 51.51
CA ALA A 185 -13.13 -2.37 52.22
C ALA A 185 -14.12 -2.30 53.39
N GLY A 186 -14.16 -1.16 54.12
CA GLY A 186 -15.14 -0.95 55.17
C GLY A 186 -16.59 -0.88 54.69
N VAL A 187 -16.83 -0.16 53.56
CA VAL A 187 -18.14 -0.05 52.94
C VAL A 187 -18.55 -1.41 52.40
N ILE A 188 -17.65 -2.12 51.75
CA ILE A 188 -17.91 -3.48 51.25
C ILE A 188 -18.29 -4.42 52.39
N GLY A 189 -17.59 -4.31 53.53
CA GLY A 189 -17.89 -5.09 54.74
C GLY A 189 -19.29 -4.85 55.28
N THR A 190 -19.71 -3.58 55.40
CA THR A 190 -21.05 -3.22 55.85
C THR A 190 -22.14 -3.67 54.90
N LEU A 191 -21.94 -3.54 53.59
CA LEU A 191 -22.88 -4.04 52.56
C LEU A 191 -23.02 -5.57 52.65
N ARG A 192 -21.90 -6.28 52.82
CA ARG A 192 -21.92 -7.74 53.05
C ARG A 192 -22.71 -8.12 54.29
N ALA A 193 -22.54 -7.39 55.39
CA ALA A 193 -23.28 -7.62 56.60
C ALA A 193 -24.77 -7.31 56.48
N SER A 194 -25.14 -6.39 55.56
CA SER A 194 -26.54 -6.06 55.23
C SER A 194 -27.17 -7.04 54.22
N GLY A 195 -26.46 -8.12 53.81
CA GLY A 195 -27.02 -9.18 53.00
C GLY A 195 -26.69 -9.12 51.49
N TYR A 196 -25.90 -8.14 51.06
CA TYR A 196 -25.47 -8.10 49.65
C TYR A 196 -24.57 -9.30 49.31
N THR A 197 -24.83 -9.89 48.14
CA THR A 197 -24.06 -11.01 47.65
C THR A 197 -22.74 -10.55 47.03
N ARG A 198 -21.77 -11.47 46.97
CA ARG A 198 -20.50 -11.19 46.30
C ARG A 198 -20.65 -10.80 44.84
N GLN A 199 -21.61 -11.41 44.14
CA GLN A 199 -21.86 -11.15 42.71
C GLN A 199 -22.41 -9.73 42.47
N GLU A 200 -23.33 -9.26 43.32
CA GLU A 200 -23.83 -7.89 43.22
C GLU A 200 -22.75 -6.84 43.42
N LEU A 201 -21.85 -7.06 44.36
CA LEU A 201 -20.72 -6.17 44.59
C LEU A 201 -19.72 -6.17 43.40
N ILE A 202 -19.39 -7.35 42.88
CA ILE A 202 -18.54 -7.46 41.67
C ILE A 202 -19.20 -6.72 40.51
N LEU A 203 -20.46 -6.94 40.25
CA LEU A 203 -21.19 -6.28 39.19
C LEU A 203 -21.16 -4.75 39.35
N HIS A 204 -21.40 -4.25 40.57
CA HIS A 204 -21.35 -2.82 40.86
C HIS A 204 -20.00 -2.20 40.53
N TYR A 205 -18.87 -2.78 40.98
CA TYR A 205 -17.54 -2.26 40.75
C TYR A 205 -17.06 -2.43 39.31
N MET A 206 -17.59 -3.41 38.58
CA MET A 206 -17.26 -3.66 37.18
C MET A 206 -18.10 -2.83 36.19
N THR A 207 -19.23 -2.31 36.61
CA THR A 207 -20.16 -1.58 35.71
C THR A 207 -19.49 -0.37 35.07
N LEU A 208 -18.80 0.46 35.84
CA LEU A 208 -18.16 1.66 35.33
C LEU A 208 -16.99 1.33 34.34
N PRO A 209 -16.03 0.45 34.68
CA PRO A 209 -15.00 0.03 33.72
C PRO A 209 -15.55 -0.53 32.39
N VAL A 210 -16.57 -1.39 32.49
CA VAL A 210 -17.20 -2.00 31.31
C VAL A 210 -17.89 -0.94 30.45
N LEU A 211 -18.63 -0.01 31.07
CA LEU A 211 -19.31 1.06 30.35
C LEU A 211 -18.32 1.99 29.66
N VAL A 212 -17.27 2.41 30.35
CA VAL A 212 -16.20 3.26 29.76
C VAL A 212 -15.52 2.56 28.60
N THR A 213 -15.19 1.27 28.73
CA THR A 213 -14.59 0.48 27.66
C THR A 213 -15.52 0.37 26.45
N PHE A 214 -16.82 0.14 26.69
CA PHE A 214 -17.81 0.04 25.60
C PHE A 214 -17.97 1.36 24.85
N VAL A 215 -18.09 2.48 25.58
CA VAL A 215 -18.16 3.82 24.96
C VAL A 215 -16.88 4.14 24.19
N GLY A 216 -15.70 3.85 24.79
CA GLY A 216 -14.42 4.04 24.14
C GLY A 216 -14.28 3.21 22.85
N ALA A 217 -14.74 1.95 22.87
CA ALA A 217 -14.74 1.10 21.68
C ALA A 217 -15.69 1.63 20.58
N LEU A 218 -16.86 2.14 20.92
CA LEU A 218 -17.77 2.77 19.96
C LEU A 218 -17.14 4.01 19.31
N ILE A 219 -16.58 4.91 20.12
CA ILE A 219 -15.92 6.12 19.63
C ILE A 219 -14.73 5.74 18.75
N GLY A 220 -13.89 4.81 19.20
CA GLY A 220 -12.73 4.34 18.44
C GLY A 220 -13.11 3.72 17.10
N ASN A 221 -14.16 2.93 17.03
CA ASN A 221 -14.68 2.39 15.77
C ASN A 221 -15.18 3.50 14.83
N ILE A 222 -15.96 4.45 15.33
CA ILE A 222 -16.47 5.56 14.53
C ILE A 222 -15.31 6.37 13.94
N LEU A 223 -14.33 6.76 14.78
CA LEU A 223 -13.15 7.51 14.32
C LEU A 223 -12.30 6.70 13.35
N GLY A 224 -12.13 5.40 13.59
CA GLY A 224 -11.39 4.50 12.73
C GLY A 224 -11.96 4.41 11.31
N TYR A 225 -13.29 4.23 11.23
CA TYR A 225 -13.97 4.11 9.94
C TYR A 225 -14.24 5.42 9.20
N THR A 226 -14.19 6.56 9.88
CA THR A 226 -14.44 7.86 9.26
C THR A 226 -13.13 8.61 8.97
N ILE A 227 -12.43 9.00 10.01
CA ILE A 227 -11.27 9.91 9.87
C ILE A 227 -9.98 9.13 9.57
N LEU A 228 -9.67 8.10 10.38
CA LEU A 228 -8.38 7.40 10.27
C LEU A 228 -8.26 6.59 8.99
N LYS A 229 -9.36 6.05 8.48
CA LYS A 229 -9.37 5.34 7.19
C LYS A 229 -8.90 6.25 6.07
N ASP A 230 -9.42 7.48 6.00
CA ASP A 230 -9.09 8.41 4.92
C ASP A 230 -7.65 8.90 5.06
N VAL A 231 -7.20 9.20 6.29
CA VAL A 231 -5.79 9.57 6.56
C VAL A 231 -4.83 8.46 6.13
N CYS A 232 -5.12 7.20 6.47
CA CYS A 232 -4.29 6.08 6.04
C CYS A 232 -4.32 5.89 4.52
N ALA A 233 -5.50 6.01 3.90
CA ALA A 233 -5.62 5.91 2.45
C ALA A 233 -4.80 6.98 1.73
N ASP A 234 -4.87 8.22 2.19
CA ASP A 234 -4.11 9.34 1.61
C ASP A 234 -2.60 9.14 1.75
N MET A 235 -2.14 8.59 2.87
CA MET A 235 -0.72 8.30 3.11
C MET A 235 -0.17 7.30 2.07
N TYR A 236 -0.92 6.22 1.78
CA TYR A 236 -0.52 5.23 0.77
C TYR A 236 -0.81 5.66 -0.67
N TYR A 237 -1.73 6.60 -0.87
CA TYR A 237 -2.01 7.14 -2.21
C TYR A 237 -0.97 8.15 -2.67
N GLY A 238 -0.33 8.84 -1.74
CA GLY A 238 0.72 9.83 -1.99
C GLY A 238 2.14 9.27 -2.07
N SER A 239 2.34 7.99 -1.68
CA SER A 239 3.66 7.34 -1.63
C SER A 239 4.01 6.57 -2.90
#